data_9020af4e24b269fd24208b5e69eb8d10
#
_entry.id   9020af4e24b269fd24208b5e69eb8d10
#
_cell.length_a   1.000
_cell.length_b   1.000
_cell.length_c   1.000
_cell.angle_alpha   90.00
_cell.angle_beta   90.00
_cell.angle_gamma   90.00
#
_symmetry.space_group_name_H-M   'P 1'
#
loop_
_entity.id
_entity.type
_entity.pdbx_description
1 polymer ?
#
loop_
_entity_poly.entity_id
_entity_poly.type
_entity_poly.pdbx_seq_one_letter_code
_entity_poly.pdbx_strand_id
1 'polypeptide(L)'
;MHTDAISVERVTPDGASLDAINRVVEGAVMGWRLAERVKRLVLPSYLYSAAELTSLDVIVARETAGMVVGVATLESAAAIDCPHDRRGLLLHGLYIAPAYQRRGIGKRLLDEVFAVAHAARVDGVLVKAQHAAEPFFVARGFTVLVPTDPQRQYAHRLWRAVRRA
;
A
#
# COMPACT_ATOMS: atom_id res chain seq x y z
N MET A 1 0.53 -6.02 -30.35
CA MET A 1 0.56 -6.17 -28.89
C MET A 1 -0.12 -4.95 -28.28
N HIS A 2 -1.33 -5.08 -27.81
CA HIS A 2 -1.97 -4.03 -27.03
C HIS A 2 -1.28 -4.05 -25.67
N THR A 3 -0.39 -3.11 -25.44
CA THR A 3 0.06 -2.81 -24.08
C THR A 3 -1.14 -2.14 -23.42
N ASP A 4 -1.86 -2.88 -22.61
CA ASP A 4 -2.96 -2.31 -21.82
C ASP A 4 -2.38 -1.14 -21.03
N ALA A 5 -2.76 0.08 -21.43
CA ALA A 5 -2.30 1.28 -20.77
C ALA A 5 -2.89 1.30 -19.36
N ILE A 6 -2.02 1.31 -18.35
CA ILE A 6 -2.42 1.42 -16.96
C ILE A 6 -2.38 2.90 -16.56
N SER A 7 -3.46 3.42 -16.01
CA SER A 7 -3.50 4.72 -15.34
C SER A 7 -3.37 4.54 -13.83
N VAL A 8 -2.73 5.48 -13.16
CA VAL A 8 -2.65 5.52 -11.69
C VAL A 8 -3.13 6.88 -11.24
N GLU A 9 -4.10 6.91 -10.35
CA GLU A 9 -4.72 8.14 -9.88
C GLU A 9 -5.16 8.05 -8.41
N ARG A 10 -5.08 9.18 -7.71
CA ARG A 10 -5.74 9.35 -6.43
C ARG A 10 -7.24 9.53 -6.66
N VAL A 11 -8.05 8.80 -5.92
CA VAL A 11 -9.50 8.86 -6.05
C VAL A 11 -10.14 9.40 -4.77
N THR A 12 -11.29 10.06 -4.95
CA THR A 12 -12.18 10.40 -3.84
C THR A 12 -12.89 9.13 -3.35
N PRO A 13 -13.50 9.13 -2.14
CA PRO A 13 -14.22 7.96 -1.63
C PRO A 13 -15.26 7.38 -2.61
N ASP A 14 -15.83 8.22 -3.47
CA ASP A 14 -16.80 7.80 -4.49
C ASP A 14 -16.15 7.44 -5.84
N GLY A 15 -14.85 7.61 -5.97
CA GLY A 15 -14.12 7.44 -7.25
C GLY A 15 -13.79 6.00 -7.62
N ALA A 16 -13.91 5.06 -6.67
CA ALA A 16 -13.78 3.63 -6.92
C ALA A 16 -14.73 2.87 -5.99
N SER A 17 -15.37 1.82 -6.49
CA SER A 17 -16.29 1.05 -5.67
C SER A 17 -15.54 0.22 -4.64
N LEU A 18 -16.14 0.06 -3.46
CA LEU A 18 -15.65 -0.83 -2.41
C LEU A 18 -15.46 -2.25 -2.93
N ASP A 19 -16.41 -2.75 -3.72
CA ASP A 19 -16.34 -4.10 -4.30
C ASP A 19 -15.15 -4.25 -5.27
N ALA A 20 -14.88 -3.24 -6.09
CA ALA A 20 -13.75 -3.26 -7.01
C ALA A 20 -12.41 -3.30 -6.26
N ILE A 21 -12.27 -2.49 -5.21
CA ILE A 21 -11.08 -2.46 -4.35
C ILE A 21 -10.92 -3.81 -3.64
N ASN A 22 -11.96 -4.31 -2.99
CA ASN A 22 -11.90 -5.57 -2.25
C ASN A 22 -11.68 -6.79 -3.16
N ARG A 23 -12.11 -6.73 -4.40
CA ARG A 23 -11.78 -7.77 -5.39
C ARG A 23 -10.27 -7.84 -5.64
N VAL A 24 -9.59 -6.70 -5.73
CA VAL A 24 -8.13 -6.65 -5.87
C VAL A 24 -7.45 -7.18 -4.60
N VAL A 25 -7.91 -6.77 -3.43
CA VAL A 25 -7.36 -7.24 -2.14
C VAL A 25 -7.52 -8.75 -2.00
N GLU A 26 -8.72 -9.28 -2.26
CA GLU A 26 -9.00 -10.72 -2.20
C GLU A 26 -8.10 -11.50 -3.15
N GLY A 27 -8.01 -11.07 -4.41
CA GLY A 27 -7.15 -11.71 -5.40
C GLY A 27 -5.68 -11.73 -4.98
N ALA A 28 -5.18 -10.63 -4.44
CA ALA A 28 -3.80 -10.53 -3.95
C ALA A 28 -3.55 -11.45 -2.76
N VAL A 29 -4.41 -11.43 -1.75
CA VAL A 29 -4.29 -12.28 -0.55
C VAL A 29 -4.38 -13.76 -0.90
N MET A 30 -5.32 -14.13 -1.76
CA MET A 30 -5.49 -15.53 -2.19
C MET A 30 -4.32 -16.02 -3.07
N GLY A 31 -3.55 -15.12 -3.66
CA GLY A 31 -2.30 -15.42 -4.37
C GLY A 31 -1.07 -15.60 -3.47
N TRP A 32 -1.16 -15.35 -2.18
CA TRP A 32 -0.03 -15.50 -1.26
C TRP A 32 0.40 -16.96 -1.11
N ARG A 33 1.69 -17.17 -0.80
CA ARG A 33 2.24 -18.51 -0.55
C ARG A 33 1.96 -18.97 0.89
N LEU A 34 0.69 -19.13 1.18
CA LEU A 34 0.17 -19.65 2.43
C LEU A 34 -0.82 -20.78 2.14
N ALA A 35 -1.05 -21.66 3.12
CA ALA A 35 -2.08 -22.67 3.01
C ALA A 35 -3.46 -22.02 2.79
N GLU A 36 -4.30 -22.62 1.93
CA GLU A 36 -5.63 -22.09 1.59
C GLU A 36 -6.47 -21.76 2.82
N ARG A 37 -6.43 -22.64 3.83
CA ARG A 37 -7.14 -22.42 5.10
C ARG A 37 -6.67 -21.15 5.80
N VAL A 38 -5.38 -20.89 5.81
CA VAL A 38 -4.79 -19.70 6.45
C VAL A 38 -5.21 -18.44 5.68
N LYS A 39 -5.12 -18.46 4.36
CA LYS A 39 -5.55 -17.32 3.52
C LYS A 39 -7.01 -16.95 3.78
N ARG A 40 -7.90 -17.93 3.83
CA ARG A 40 -9.32 -17.70 4.11
C ARG A 40 -9.58 -17.18 5.51
N LEU A 41 -8.78 -17.59 6.48
CA LEU A 41 -8.89 -17.14 7.87
C LEU A 41 -8.48 -15.66 8.02
N VAL A 42 -7.43 -15.23 7.33
CA VAL A 42 -6.90 -13.88 7.45
C VAL A 42 -7.56 -12.87 6.51
N LEU A 43 -8.15 -13.34 5.40
CA LEU A 43 -8.73 -12.46 4.38
C LEU A 43 -9.68 -11.40 4.93
N PRO A 44 -10.63 -11.70 5.85
CA PRO A 44 -11.53 -10.68 6.37
C PRO A 44 -10.83 -9.49 7.04
N SER A 45 -9.64 -9.71 7.61
CA SER A 45 -8.85 -8.63 8.24
C SER A 45 -8.16 -7.71 7.25
N TYR A 46 -8.07 -8.07 5.98
CA TYR A 46 -7.49 -7.25 4.92
C TYR A 46 -8.53 -6.52 4.07
N LEU A 47 -9.77 -7.01 4.05
CA LEU A 47 -10.85 -6.35 3.32
C LEU A 47 -11.22 -5.03 3.96
N TYR A 48 -11.48 -4.03 3.14
CA TYR A 48 -11.93 -2.71 3.59
C TYR A 48 -13.44 -2.66 3.79
N SER A 49 -13.86 -1.89 4.78
CA SER A 49 -15.23 -1.40 4.89
C SER A 49 -15.36 -0.03 4.21
N ALA A 50 -16.59 0.38 3.92
CA ALA A 50 -16.85 1.72 3.38
C ALA A 50 -16.38 2.82 4.35
N ALA A 51 -16.56 2.63 5.65
CA ALA A 51 -16.11 3.57 6.68
C ALA A 51 -14.57 3.74 6.69
N GLU A 52 -13.82 2.63 6.58
CA GLU A 52 -12.36 2.67 6.50
C GLU A 52 -11.90 3.43 5.26
N LEU A 53 -12.44 3.14 4.07
CA LEU A 53 -12.07 3.84 2.85
C LEU A 53 -12.35 5.34 2.90
N THR A 54 -13.37 5.76 3.62
CA THR A 54 -13.67 7.19 3.80
C THR A 54 -12.58 7.92 4.60
N SER A 55 -11.91 7.24 5.52
CA SER A 55 -10.85 7.81 6.35
C SER A 55 -9.44 7.68 5.75
N LEU A 56 -9.30 6.97 4.64
CA LEU A 56 -8.03 6.73 3.96
C LEU A 56 -7.90 7.56 2.69
N ASP A 57 -6.68 7.93 2.34
CA ASP A 57 -6.35 8.34 0.98
C ASP A 57 -6.21 7.10 0.11
N VAL A 58 -6.92 7.06 -1.00
CA VAL A 58 -6.96 5.89 -1.88
C VAL A 58 -6.36 6.24 -3.25
N ILE A 59 -5.43 5.42 -3.70
CA ILE A 59 -4.82 5.49 -5.04
C ILE A 59 -5.15 4.19 -5.75
N VAL A 60 -5.63 4.27 -6.97
CA VAL A 60 -5.96 3.10 -7.78
C VAL A 60 -5.17 3.05 -9.07
N ALA A 61 -4.85 1.86 -9.50
CA ALA A 61 -4.40 1.57 -10.86
C ALA A 61 -5.57 0.96 -11.65
N ARG A 62 -5.83 1.53 -12.83
CA ARG A 62 -6.89 1.06 -13.74
C ARG A 62 -6.30 0.64 -15.07
N GLU A 63 -6.84 -0.41 -15.65
CA GLU A 63 -6.60 -0.73 -17.05
C GLU A 63 -7.44 0.16 -17.98
N THR A 64 -7.19 0.10 -19.28
CA THR A 64 -7.84 0.94 -20.30
C THR A 64 -9.36 0.85 -20.30
N ALA A 65 -9.92 -0.32 -19.99
CA ALA A 65 -11.38 -0.51 -19.85
C ALA A 65 -11.95 0.04 -18.53
N GLY A 66 -11.11 0.58 -17.64
CA GLY A 66 -11.52 1.19 -16.38
C GLY A 66 -11.57 0.26 -15.18
N MET A 67 -11.26 -1.03 -15.34
CA MET A 67 -11.21 -1.98 -14.23
C MET A 67 -10.07 -1.67 -13.28
N VAL A 68 -10.35 -1.66 -11.98
CA VAL A 68 -9.33 -1.50 -10.94
C VAL A 68 -8.49 -2.77 -10.86
N VAL A 69 -7.17 -2.63 -11.00
CA VAL A 69 -6.20 -3.73 -11.01
C VAL A 69 -5.13 -3.60 -9.92
N GLY A 70 -5.08 -2.47 -9.27
CA GLY A 70 -4.19 -2.22 -8.13
C GLY A 70 -4.76 -1.14 -7.21
N VAL A 71 -4.38 -1.17 -5.96
CA VAL A 71 -4.80 -0.19 -4.95
C VAL A 71 -3.69 0.04 -3.93
N ALA A 72 -3.51 1.29 -3.55
CA ALA A 72 -2.72 1.70 -2.39
C ALA A 72 -3.58 2.58 -1.49
N THR A 73 -3.46 2.41 -0.19
CA THR A 73 -4.19 3.20 0.80
C THR A 73 -3.23 3.82 1.80
N LEU A 74 -3.49 5.06 2.17
CA LEU A 74 -2.63 5.88 3.01
C LEU A 74 -3.41 6.49 4.16
N GLU A 75 -2.74 6.64 5.28
CA GLU A 75 -3.19 7.42 6.44
C GLU A 75 -2.00 8.09 7.14
N SER A 76 -2.27 8.96 8.09
CA SER A 76 -1.19 9.51 8.92
C SER A 76 -0.55 8.40 9.75
N ALA A 77 0.78 8.34 9.75
CA ALA A 77 1.51 7.39 10.58
C ALA A 77 1.53 7.86 12.04
N ALA A 78 1.42 6.91 12.97
CA ALA A 78 1.60 7.22 14.39
C ALA A 78 3.06 7.64 14.65
N ALA A 79 3.26 8.69 15.43
CA ALA A 79 4.59 9.22 15.72
C ALA A 79 5.54 8.18 16.33
N ILE A 80 5.00 7.29 17.18
CA ILE A 80 5.79 6.21 17.82
C ILE A 80 6.37 5.22 16.79
N ASP A 81 5.73 5.05 15.66
CA ASP A 81 6.18 4.13 14.62
C ASP A 81 7.15 4.76 13.63
N CYS A 82 7.22 6.08 13.56
CA CYS A 82 8.14 6.82 12.71
C CYS A 82 9.55 6.92 13.31
N PRO A 83 10.59 7.15 12.51
CA PRO A 83 11.89 7.56 13.02
C PRO A 83 11.75 8.81 13.89
N HIS A 84 12.64 8.96 14.89
CA HIS A 84 12.58 10.05 15.86
C HIS A 84 12.45 11.43 15.20
N ASP A 85 11.49 12.24 15.69
CA ASP A 85 11.17 13.57 15.20
C ASP A 85 10.77 13.64 13.71
N ARG A 86 10.35 12.53 13.11
CA ARG A 86 9.87 12.48 11.73
C ARG A 86 8.35 12.29 11.68
N ARG A 87 7.73 12.97 10.73
CA ARG A 87 6.31 12.82 10.41
C ARG A 87 6.18 11.99 9.14
N GLY A 88 5.27 11.03 9.12
CA GLY A 88 5.09 10.15 7.99
C GLY A 88 3.66 9.89 7.60
N LEU A 89 3.48 9.41 6.37
CA LEU A 89 2.28 8.67 5.97
C LEU A 89 2.52 7.18 6.14
N LEU A 90 1.52 6.48 6.65
CA LEU A 90 1.49 5.03 6.66
C LEU A 90 0.89 4.53 5.35
N LEU A 91 1.66 3.77 4.60
CA LEU A 91 1.12 2.95 3.53
C LEU A 91 0.40 1.76 4.17
N HIS A 92 -0.91 1.91 4.33
CA HIS A 92 -1.76 0.96 5.04
C HIS A 92 -1.92 -0.35 4.26
N GLY A 93 -2.02 -0.26 2.93
CA GLY A 93 -2.11 -1.41 2.05
C GLY A 93 -1.57 -1.11 0.65
N LEU A 94 -1.03 -2.12 0.01
CA LEU A 94 -0.59 -2.10 -1.39
C LEU A 94 -0.91 -3.46 -2.00
N TYR A 95 -1.86 -3.50 -2.91
CA TYR A 95 -2.36 -4.74 -3.50
C TYR A 95 -2.46 -4.62 -5.01
N ILE A 96 -2.08 -5.69 -5.71
CA ILE A 96 -2.15 -5.78 -7.17
C ILE A 96 -2.81 -7.10 -7.53
N ALA A 97 -3.81 -7.03 -8.41
CA ALA A 97 -4.47 -8.22 -8.91
C ALA A 97 -3.45 -9.21 -9.51
N PRO A 98 -3.54 -10.52 -9.23
CA PRO A 98 -2.52 -11.49 -9.62
C PRO A 98 -2.16 -11.47 -11.10
N ALA A 99 -3.14 -11.31 -11.99
CA ALA A 99 -2.92 -11.25 -13.44
C ALA A 99 -2.13 -10.02 -13.90
N TYR A 100 -2.01 -9.00 -13.04
CA TYR A 100 -1.32 -7.73 -13.32
C TYR A 100 -0.02 -7.56 -12.55
N GLN A 101 0.37 -8.51 -11.73
CA GLN A 101 1.64 -8.50 -11.01
C GLN A 101 2.83 -8.60 -11.97
N ARG A 102 4.00 -8.12 -11.51
CA ARG A 102 5.25 -8.10 -12.28
C ARG A 102 5.20 -7.27 -13.57
N ARG A 103 4.32 -6.30 -13.65
CA ARG A 103 4.20 -5.34 -14.75
C ARG A 103 4.59 -3.91 -14.36
N GLY A 104 5.24 -3.74 -13.20
CA GLY A 104 5.66 -2.44 -12.69
C GLY A 104 4.55 -1.59 -12.07
N ILE A 105 3.35 -2.13 -11.86
CA ILE A 105 2.20 -1.39 -11.29
C ILE A 105 2.47 -1.00 -9.84
N GLY A 106 3.08 -1.89 -9.06
CA GLY A 106 3.44 -1.59 -7.67
C GLY A 106 4.40 -0.40 -7.55
N LYS A 107 5.37 -0.31 -8.45
CA LYS A 107 6.28 0.84 -8.52
C LYS A 107 5.53 2.12 -8.86
N ARG A 108 4.62 2.09 -9.83
CA ARG A 108 3.82 3.25 -10.23
C ARG A 108 2.88 3.71 -9.12
N LEU A 109 2.26 2.78 -8.38
CA LEU A 109 1.47 3.11 -7.19
C LEU A 109 2.35 3.76 -6.12
N LEU A 110 3.55 3.25 -5.88
CA LEU A 110 4.50 3.88 -4.94
C LEU A 110 4.95 5.27 -5.39
N ASP A 111 5.17 5.49 -6.67
CA ASP A 111 5.51 6.81 -7.19
C ASP A 111 4.40 7.83 -6.85
N GLU A 112 3.13 7.44 -6.98
CA GLU A 112 2.00 8.29 -6.60
C GLU A 112 1.87 8.45 -5.08
N VAL A 113 2.14 7.41 -4.30
CA VAL A 113 2.23 7.50 -2.83
C VAL A 113 3.23 8.57 -2.40
N PHE A 114 4.40 8.61 -3.03
CA PHE A 114 5.43 9.63 -2.75
C PHE A 114 5.04 11.02 -3.23
N ALA A 115 4.28 11.13 -4.32
CA ALA A 115 3.72 12.41 -4.74
C ALA A 115 2.73 12.96 -3.69
N VAL A 116 1.87 12.10 -3.15
CA VAL A 116 0.94 12.47 -2.05
C VAL A 116 1.72 12.86 -0.80
N ALA A 117 2.73 12.09 -0.42
CA ALA A 117 3.57 12.39 0.75
C ALA A 117 4.33 13.71 0.61
N HIS A 118 4.86 13.99 -0.57
CA HIS A 118 5.51 15.27 -0.88
C HIS A 118 4.54 16.45 -0.76
N ALA A 119 3.35 16.32 -1.34
CA ALA A 119 2.31 17.35 -1.26
C ALA A 119 1.82 17.58 0.18
N ALA A 120 1.75 16.53 0.99
CA ALA A 120 1.41 16.60 2.41
C ALA A 120 2.53 17.15 3.30
N ARG A 121 3.72 17.40 2.74
CA ARG A 121 4.91 17.90 3.45
C ARG A 121 5.33 17.04 4.64
N VAL A 122 5.15 15.74 4.54
CA VAL A 122 5.68 14.78 5.51
C VAL A 122 7.11 14.40 5.18
N ASP A 123 7.81 13.82 6.15
CA ASP A 123 9.24 13.49 6.01
C ASP A 123 9.48 12.17 5.28
N GLY A 124 8.51 11.28 5.29
CA GLY A 124 8.64 9.98 4.64
C GLY A 124 7.38 9.13 4.65
N VAL A 125 7.53 7.94 4.13
CA VAL A 125 6.49 6.90 4.08
C VAL A 125 6.92 5.72 4.94
N LEU A 126 6.04 5.34 5.85
CA LEU A 126 6.18 4.18 6.73
C LEU A 126 5.41 3.00 6.15
N VAL A 127 5.97 1.82 6.23
CA VAL A 127 5.31 0.56 5.89
C VAL A 127 5.43 -0.40 7.08
N LYS A 128 4.31 -1.00 7.46
CA LYS A 128 4.25 -2.15 8.38
C LYS A 128 4.07 -3.39 7.53
N ALA A 129 5.17 -3.92 7.03
CA ALA A 129 5.14 -5.01 6.06
C ALA A 129 5.14 -6.38 6.72
N GLN A 130 4.50 -7.34 6.07
CA GLN A 130 4.79 -8.74 6.35
C GLN A 130 6.21 -9.08 5.88
N HIS A 131 6.85 -10.01 6.55
CA HIS A 131 8.23 -10.38 6.24
C HIS A 131 8.46 -10.74 4.77
N ALA A 132 7.50 -11.42 4.14
CA ALA A 132 7.57 -11.79 2.72
C ALA A 132 7.55 -10.59 1.76
N ALA A 133 7.02 -9.44 2.18
CA ALA A 133 6.95 -8.22 1.37
C ALA A 133 8.20 -7.33 1.51
N GLU A 134 9.03 -7.57 2.51
CA GLU A 134 10.24 -6.77 2.78
C GLU A 134 11.16 -6.61 1.56
N PRO A 135 11.50 -7.68 0.81
CA PRO A 135 12.36 -7.54 -0.37
C PRO A 135 11.82 -6.59 -1.44
N PHE A 136 10.50 -6.55 -1.62
CA PHE A 136 9.85 -5.63 -2.54
C PHE A 136 10.12 -4.17 -2.14
N PHE A 137 9.95 -3.83 -0.88
CA PHE A 137 10.14 -2.47 -0.38
C PHE A 137 11.63 -2.09 -0.31
N VAL A 138 12.50 -2.98 0.12
CA VAL A 138 13.95 -2.75 0.16
C VAL A 138 14.49 -2.45 -1.24
N ALA A 139 14.06 -3.21 -2.26
CA ALA A 139 14.42 -2.95 -3.66
C ALA A 139 13.97 -1.57 -4.17
N ARG A 140 13.03 -0.94 -3.49
CA ARG A 140 12.49 0.40 -3.82
C ARG A 140 12.95 1.49 -2.88
N GLY A 141 14.04 1.25 -2.17
CA GLY A 141 14.73 2.27 -1.37
C GLY A 141 14.21 2.42 0.06
N PHE A 142 13.35 1.54 0.53
CA PHE A 142 12.96 1.51 1.95
C PHE A 142 14.05 0.86 2.79
N THR A 143 14.21 1.37 4.00
CA THR A 143 15.14 0.85 5.01
C THR A 143 14.35 0.20 6.13
N VAL A 144 14.76 -0.98 6.54
CA VAL A 144 14.18 -1.66 7.72
C VAL A 144 14.52 -0.88 8.97
N LEU A 145 13.52 -0.57 9.79
CA LEU A 145 13.71 0.11 11.07
C LEU A 145 13.91 -0.91 12.19
N VAL A 146 14.93 -0.67 13.00
CA VAL A 146 15.14 -1.44 14.24
C VAL A 146 14.22 -0.90 15.33
N PRO A 147 13.42 -1.74 16.03
CA PRO A 147 12.59 -1.28 17.13
C PRO A 147 13.43 -0.66 18.24
N THR A 148 13.11 0.57 18.64
CA THR A 148 13.69 1.25 19.82
C THR A 148 12.83 1.02 21.05
N ASP A 149 11.57 0.70 20.88
CA ASP A 149 10.62 0.29 21.92
C ASP A 149 9.84 -0.95 21.44
N PRO A 150 10.37 -2.17 21.65
CA PRO A 150 9.76 -3.40 21.13
C PRO A 150 8.35 -3.71 21.66
N GLN A 151 7.98 -3.11 22.80
CA GLN A 151 6.65 -3.32 23.39
C GLN A 151 5.56 -2.45 22.75
N ARG A 152 5.95 -1.30 22.17
CA ARG A 152 5.02 -0.30 21.64
C ARG A 152 5.06 -0.18 20.12
N GLN A 153 6.16 -0.58 19.50
CA GLN A 153 6.38 -0.47 18.05
C GLN A 153 6.11 -1.81 17.37
N TYR A 154 5.55 -1.74 16.17
CA TYR A 154 5.44 -2.90 15.29
C TYR A 154 6.83 -3.39 14.87
N ALA A 155 7.05 -4.71 14.89
CA ALA A 155 8.38 -5.31 14.69
C ALA A 155 8.94 -5.11 13.27
N HIS A 156 8.09 -5.21 12.24
CA HIS A 156 8.50 -5.14 10.83
C HIS A 156 8.07 -3.82 10.20
N ARG A 157 8.85 -2.78 10.46
CA ARG A 157 8.64 -1.44 9.91
C ARG A 157 9.73 -1.10 8.91
N LEU A 158 9.34 -0.48 7.82
CA LEU A 158 10.25 0.07 6.83
C LEU A 158 9.92 1.55 6.61
N TRP A 159 10.95 2.31 6.26
CA TRP A 159 10.86 3.74 6.05
C TRP A 159 11.61 4.16 4.80
N ARG A 160 11.02 5.05 4.03
CA ARG A 160 11.71 5.77 2.97
C ARG A 160 11.41 7.24 3.08
N ALA A 161 12.46 8.06 3.19
CA ALA A 161 12.33 9.51 3.24
C ALA A 161 11.81 10.08 1.93
N VAL A 162 10.96 11.11 2.03
CA VAL A 162 10.58 11.94 0.89
C VAL A 162 11.76 12.83 0.52
N ARG A 163 12.17 12.80 -0.74
CA ARG A 163 13.22 13.68 -1.24
C ARG A 163 12.66 15.10 -1.32
N ARG A 164 13.30 16.02 -0.61
CA ARG A 164 13.07 17.45 -0.76
C ARG A 164 14.10 17.98 -1.77
N ALA A 165 13.60 18.71 -2.74
CA ALA A 165 14.48 19.42 -3.67
C ALA A 165 15.27 20.48 -2.93
#